data_02b2ed3ffa0c085b87eb0e4a70148c53
#
_entry.id   02b2ed3ffa0c085b87eb0e4a70148c53
#
_cell.length_a   1.000
_cell.length_b   1.000
_cell.length_c   1.000
_cell.angle_alpha   90.00
_cell.angle_beta   90.00
_cell.angle_gamma   90.00
#
_symmetry.space_group_name_H-M   'P 1'
#
loop_
_entity.id
_entity.type
_entity.pdbx_description
1 polymer ?
#
loop_
_entity_poly.entity_id
_entity_poly.type
_entity_poly.pdbx_seq_one_letter_code
_entity_poly.pdbx_strand_id
1 'polypeptide(L)'
;MAEDKNIHLAKVKAKLEATLDDLEDSLEQEKKARLEQERNRRKAEAEIKSMQAAVEAIERSKKEAESCTIRKEKEIAALADKLDNEQGNLSKAQKQIKECGVC
;
A
#
# COMPACT_ATOMS: atom_id res chain seq x y z
N MET A 1 -44.91 -59.14 14.06
CA MET A 1 -43.67 -59.81 14.27
C MET A 1 -42.69 -59.54 13.15
N ALA A 2 -42.58 -60.32 12.09
CA ALA A 2 -41.65 -59.97 11.00
C ALA A 2 -42.04 -58.68 10.25
N GLU A 3 -43.36 -58.44 10.09
CA GLU A 3 -43.87 -57.22 9.44
C GLU A 3 -43.58 -55.94 10.25
N ASP A 4 -43.70 -56.03 11.58
CA ASP A 4 -43.39 -54.88 12.46
C ASP A 4 -41.90 -54.54 12.42
N LYS A 5 -41.03 -55.53 12.39
CA LYS A 5 -39.59 -55.35 12.22
C LYS A 5 -39.24 -54.72 10.86
N ASN A 6 -39.92 -55.18 9.81
CA ASN A 6 -39.71 -54.65 8.45
C ASN A 6 -40.17 -53.18 8.36
N ILE A 7 -41.28 -52.84 8.98
CA ILE A 7 -41.76 -51.46 9.05
C ILE A 7 -40.77 -50.59 9.83
N HIS A 8 -40.27 -51.12 10.95
CA HIS A 8 -39.26 -50.40 11.75
C HIS A 8 -37.97 -50.15 11.00
N LEU A 9 -37.47 -51.19 10.33
CA LEU A 9 -36.27 -51.10 9.49
C LEU A 9 -36.43 -50.13 8.33
N ALA A 10 -37.59 -50.11 7.69
CA ALA A 10 -37.92 -49.19 6.63
C ALA A 10 -37.90 -47.71 7.12
N LYS A 11 -38.45 -47.48 8.33
CA LYS A 11 -38.41 -46.16 8.95
C LYS A 11 -37.00 -45.73 9.31
N VAL A 12 -36.20 -46.63 9.86
CA VAL A 12 -34.77 -46.34 10.17
C VAL A 12 -34.00 -46.05 8.90
N LYS A 13 -34.22 -46.81 7.85
CA LYS A 13 -33.58 -46.59 6.54
C LYS A 13 -33.93 -45.23 5.97
N ALA A 14 -35.23 -44.86 6.01
CA ALA A 14 -35.67 -43.55 5.52
C ALA A 14 -35.05 -42.40 6.31
N LYS A 15 -34.96 -42.51 7.64
CA LYS A 15 -34.27 -41.52 8.48
C LYS A 15 -32.78 -41.39 8.16
N LEU A 16 -32.10 -42.53 7.98
CA LEU A 16 -30.68 -42.54 7.64
C LEU A 16 -30.44 -41.91 6.27
N GLU A 17 -31.27 -42.20 5.28
CA GLU A 17 -31.18 -41.61 3.95
C GLU A 17 -31.38 -40.11 3.98
N ALA A 18 -32.40 -39.64 4.76
CA ALA A 18 -32.63 -38.22 4.95
C ALA A 18 -31.49 -37.52 5.65
N THR A 19 -30.91 -38.14 6.67
CA THR A 19 -29.73 -37.61 7.37
C THR A 19 -28.52 -37.55 6.45
N LEU A 20 -28.32 -38.57 5.64
CA LEU A 20 -27.24 -38.63 4.67
C LEU A 20 -27.37 -37.51 3.62
N ASP A 21 -28.55 -37.30 3.08
CA ASP A 21 -28.84 -36.22 2.14
C ASP A 21 -28.58 -34.86 2.76
N ASP A 22 -29.01 -34.63 4.00
CA ASP A 22 -28.74 -33.39 4.74
C ASP A 22 -27.24 -33.15 4.95
N LEU A 23 -26.51 -34.20 5.29
CA LEU A 23 -25.05 -34.13 5.45
C LEU A 23 -24.35 -33.84 4.14
N GLU A 24 -24.79 -34.43 3.05
CA GLU A 24 -24.25 -34.18 1.70
C GLU A 24 -24.47 -32.72 1.30
N ASP A 25 -25.67 -32.19 1.53
CA ASP A 25 -26.01 -30.79 1.26
C ASP A 25 -25.17 -29.84 2.11
N SER A 26 -25.04 -30.13 3.40
CA SER A 26 -24.20 -29.33 4.32
C SER A 26 -22.73 -29.34 3.89
N LEU A 27 -22.23 -30.51 3.48
CA LEU A 27 -20.85 -30.63 3.00
C LEU A 27 -20.63 -29.82 1.72
N GLU A 28 -21.58 -29.85 0.81
CA GLU A 28 -21.51 -29.10 -0.42
C GLU A 28 -21.54 -27.58 -0.18
N GLN A 29 -22.41 -27.11 0.71
CA GLN A 29 -22.45 -25.73 1.13
C GLN A 29 -21.14 -25.28 1.78
N GLU A 30 -20.57 -26.12 2.63
CA GLU A 30 -19.29 -25.82 3.28
C GLU A 30 -18.15 -25.74 2.26
N LYS A 31 -18.11 -26.63 1.28
CA LYS A 31 -17.14 -26.58 0.18
C LYS A 31 -17.24 -25.30 -0.62
N LYS A 32 -18.46 -24.85 -0.94
CA LYS A 32 -18.69 -23.58 -1.64
C LYS A 32 -18.23 -22.40 -0.81
N ALA A 33 -18.55 -22.40 0.48
CA ALA A 33 -18.13 -21.36 1.40
C ALA A 33 -16.61 -21.25 1.50
N ARG A 34 -15.91 -22.39 1.57
CA ARG A 34 -14.44 -22.43 1.59
C ARG A 34 -13.82 -21.91 0.29
N LEU A 35 -14.42 -22.25 -0.85
CA LEU A 35 -13.95 -21.75 -2.15
C LEU A 35 -14.12 -20.22 -2.24
N GLU A 36 -15.23 -19.69 -1.76
CA GLU A 36 -15.44 -18.23 -1.70
C GLU A 36 -14.47 -17.55 -0.76
N GLN A 37 -14.25 -18.10 0.42
CA GLN A 37 -13.27 -17.58 1.37
C GLN A 37 -11.87 -17.57 0.77
N GLU A 38 -11.48 -18.63 0.08
CA GLU A 38 -10.18 -18.71 -0.58
C GLU A 38 -10.03 -17.67 -1.70
N ARG A 39 -11.09 -17.46 -2.49
CA ARG A 39 -11.13 -16.41 -3.50
C ARG A 39 -10.97 -15.02 -2.88
N ASN A 40 -11.72 -14.76 -1.83
CA ASN A 40 -11.68 -13.49 -1.11
C ASN A 40 -10.31 -13.25 -0.48
N ARG A 41 -9.72 -14.30 0.09
CA ARG A 41 -8.37 -14.24 0.65
C ARG A 41 -7.33 -13.87 -0.41
N ARG A 42 -7.40 -14.50 -1.57
CA ARG A 42 -6.49 -14.22 -2.69
C ARG A 42 -6.65 -12.80 -3.22
N LYS A 43 -7.89 -12.33 -3.32
CA LYS A 43 -8.18 -10.93 -3.69
C LYS A 43 -7.61 -9.95 -2.69
N ALA A 44 -7.82 -10.21 -1.40
CA ALA A 44 -7.30 -9.37 -0.33
C ALA A 44 -5.77 -9.35 -0.34
N GLU A 45 -5.12 -10.49 -0.53
CA GLU A 45 -3.66 -10.58 -0.64
C GLU A 45 -3.13 -9.78 -1.84
N ALA A 46 -3.80 -9.88 -2.99
CA ALA A 46 -3.44 -9.12 -4.19
C ALA A 46 -3.59 -7.62 -3.96
N GLU A 47 -4.65 -7.18 -3.29
CA GLU A 47 -4.86 -5.78 -2.92
C GLU A 47 -3.79 -5.28 -1.96
N ILE A 48 -3.45 -6.08 -0.95
CA ILE A 48 -2.39 -5.75 0.00
C ILE A 48 -1.05 -5.57 -0.73
N LYS A 49 -0.69 -6.49 -1.61
CA LYS A 49 0.54 -6.40 -2.41
C LYS A 49 0.56 -5.15 -3.29
N SER A 50 -0.58 -4.83 -3.91
CA SER A 50 -0.73 -3.64 -4.74
C SER A 50 -0.56 -2.36 -3.89
N MET A 51 -1.16 -2.33 -2.71
CA MET A 51 -1.02 -1.21 -1.78
C MET A 51 0.41 -1.06 -1.27
N GLN A 52 1.07 -2.17 -0.94
CA GLN A 52 2.47 -2.16 -0.52
C GLN A 52 3.38 -1.60 -1.62
N ALA A 53 3.17 -2.01 -2.86
CA ALA A 53 3.92 -1.49 -4.00
C ALA A 53 3.67 0.01 -4.19
N ALA A 54 2.43 0.47 -4.02
CA ALA A 54 2.09 1.88 -4.09
C ALA A 54 2.75 2.69 -2.97
N VAL A 55 2.75 2.17 -1.75
CA VAL A 55 3.43 2.80 -0.60
C VAL A 55 4.93 2.91 -0.85
N GLU A 56 5.57 1.85 -1.33
CA GLU A 56 7.00 1.86 -1.66
C GLU A 56 7.33 2.88 -2.75
N ALA A 57 6.48 2.99 -3.77
CA ALA A 57 6.65 3.99 -4.83
C ALA A 57 6.53 5.41 -4.29
N ILE A 58 5.58 5.66 -3.40
CA ILE A 58 5.39 6.95 -2.74
C ILE A 58 6.59 7.29 -1.85
N GLU A 59 7.11 6.33 -1.10
CA GLU A 59 8.30 6.51 -0.25
C GLU A 59 9.54 6.88 -1.08
N ARG A 60 9.72 6.22 -2.22
CA ARG A 60 10.81 6.56 -3.16
C ARG A 60 10.66 7.98 -3.70
N SER A 61 9.45 8.34 -4.15
CA SER A 61 9.16 9.69 -4.63
C SER A 61 9.42 10.74 -3.56
N LYS A 62 9.03 10.44 -2.32
CA LYS A 62 9.28 11.31 -1.17
C LYS A 62 10.77 11.53 -0.94
N LYS A 63 11.57 10.46 -0.95
CA LYS A 63 13.03 10.53 -0.79
C LYS A 63 13.68 11.32 -1.91
N GLU A 64 13.26 11.13 -3.15
CA GLU A 64 13.74 11.88 -4.30
C GLU A 64 13.42 13.36 -4.18
N ALA A 65 12.18 13.69 -3.76
CA ALA A 65 11.78 15.07 -3.53
C ALA A 65 12.58 15.72 -2.40
N GLU A 66 12.81 15.02 -1.30
CA GLU A 66 13.65 15.50 -0.19
C GLU A 66 15.08 15.74 -0.63
N SER A 67 15.68 14.81 -1.39
CA SER A 67 17.02 14.96 -1.94
C SER A 67 17.12 16.14 -2.90
N CYS A 68 16.10 16.35 -3.73
CA CYS A 68 16.02 17.46 -4.66
C CYS A 68 15.92 18.79 -3.89
N THR A 69 15.12 18.83 -2.84
CA THR A 69 14.96 20.00 -1.96
C THR A 69 16.30 20.37 -1.31
N ILE A 70 16.98 19.41 -0.74
CA ILE A 70 18.30 19.62 -0.11
C ILE A 70 19.32 20.15 -1.13
N ARG A 71 19.33 19.61 -2.33
CA ARG A 71 20.21 20.11 -3.42
C ARG A 71 19.93 21.53 -3.78
N LYS A 72 18.64 21.89 -3.95
CA LYS A 72 18.22 23.24 -4.28
C LYS A 72 18.51 24.24 -3.16
N GLU A 73 18.34 23.83 -1.91
CA GLU A 73 18.72 24.64 -0.76
C GLU A 73 20.22 24.96 -0.74
N LYS A 74 21.07 23.99 -1.05
CA LYS A 74 22.51 24.18 -1.18
C LYS A 74 22.86 25.11 -2.34
N GLU A 75 22.21 24.98 -3.48
CA GLU A 75 22.37 25.86 -4.62
C GLU A 75 21.97 27.29 -4.29
N ILE A 76 20.86 27.47 -3.60
CA ILE A 76 20.39 28.79 -3.14
C ILE A 76 21.40 29.41 -2.18
N ALA A 77 21.89 28.64 -1.21
CA ALA A 77 22.91 29.11 -0.27
C ALA A 77 24.19 29.52 -0.98
N ALA A 78 24.66 28.74 -1.96
CA ALA A 78 25.84 29.07 -2.75
C ALA A 78 25.63 30.34 -3.58
N LEU A 79 24.46 30.51 -4.19
CA LEU A 79 24.12 31.72 -4.94
C LEU A 79 24.03 32.95 -4.05
N ALA A 80 23.46 32.81 -2.85
CA ALA A 80 23.38 33.88 -1.86
C ALA A 80 24.78 34.34 -1.44
N ASP A 81 25.67 33.40 -1.16
CA ASP A 81 27.08 33.72 -0.81
C ASP A 81 27.80 34.42 -1.96
N LYS A 82 27.61 33.96 -3.18
CA LYS A 82 28.16 34.57 -4.37
C LYS A 82 27.65 35.98 -4.57
N LEU A 83 26.34 36.18 -4.37
CA LEU A 83 25.72 37.49 -4.45
C LEU A 83 26.27 38.46 -3.40
N ASP A 84 26.42 38.02 -2.16
CA ASP A 84 27.00 38.80 -1.07
C ASP A 84 28.46 39.21 -1.39
N ASN A 85 29.27 38.27 -1.94
CA ASN A 85 30.62 38.55 -2.34
C ASN A 85 30.68 39.60 -3.47
N GLU A 86 29.81 39.48 -4.45
CA GLU A 86 29.73 40.43 -5.57
C GLU A 86 29.28 41.82 -5.10
N GLN A 87 28.30 41.90 -4.19
CA GLN A 87 27.87 43.14 -3.59
C GLN A 87 28.96 43.80 -2.76
N GLY A 88 29.70 42.98 -1.98
CA GLY A 88 30.87 43.45 -1.26
C GLY A 88 31.96 44.03 -2.17
N ASN A 89 32.25 43.34 -3.26
CA ASN A 89 33.19 43.79 -4.27
C ASN A 89 32.74 45.07 -4.98
N LEU A 90 31.44 45.16 -5.27
CA LEU A 90 30.85 46.35 -5.87
C LEU A 90 30.94 47.55 -4.92
N SER A 91 30.65 47.38 -3.65
CA SER A 91 30.78 48.40 -2.62
C SER A 91 32.21 48.90 -2.49
N LYS A 92 33.18 47.99 -2.52
CA LYS A 92 34.62 48.35 -2.51
C LYS A 92 35.04 49.15 -3.75
N ALA A 93 34.58 48.70 -4.93
CA ALA A 93 34.85 49.40 -6.18
C ALA A 93 34.24 50.80 -6.18
N GLN A 94 33.02 50.96 -5.70
CA GLN A 94 32.38 52.27 -5.56
C GLN A 94 33.12 53.19 -4.60
N LYS A 95 33.58 52.66 -3.49
CA LYS A 95 34.45 53.42 -2.54
C LYS A 95 35.72 53.91 -3.21
N GLN A 96 36.41 53.02 -3.94
CA GLN A 96 37.63 53.35 -4.66
C GLN A 96 37.42 54.42 -5.71
N ILE A 97 36.29 54.36 -6.43
CA ILE A 97 35.90 55.36 -7.41
C ILE A 97 35.68 56.73 -6.72
N LYS A 98 34.96 56.72 -5.59
CA LYS A 98 34.74 57.95 -4.79
C LYS A 98 36.06 58.52 -4.30
N GLU A 99 36.94 57.71 -3.77
CA GLU A 99 38.26 58.17 -3.29
C GLU A 99 39.12 58.75 -4.42
N CYS A 100 39.10 58.07 -5.60
CA CYS A 100 39.75 58.59 -6.78
C CYS A 100 39.09 59.84 -7.36
N GLY A 101 37.77 60.00 -7.21
CA GLY A 101 37.03 61.16 -7.70
C GLY A 101 37.16 62.40 -6.85
N VAL A 102 37.64 62.28 -5.63
CA VAL A 102 37.87 63.41 -4.71
C VAL A 102 39.24 64.04 -4.91
N CYS A 103 40.10 63.26 -5.59
CA CYS A 103 41.39 63.81 -6.00
C CYS A 103 41.29 64.56 -7.30
#